data_284d765f18cc5b8585c5073ad36f2f9e
#
_entry.id   284d765f18cc5b8585c5073ad36f2f9e
#
_cell.length_a   1.000
_cell.length_b   1.000
_cell.length_c   1.000
_cell.angle_alpha   90.00
_cell.angle_beta   90.00
_cell.angle_gamma   90.00
#
_symmetry.space_group_name_H-M   'P 1'
#
loop_
_entity.id
_entity.type
_entity.pdbx_description
1 polymer ?
#
loop_
_entity_poly.entity_id
_entity_poly.type
_entity_poly.pdbx_seq_one_letter_code
_entity_poly.pdbx_strand_id
1 'polypeptide(L)'
;MPPKIYRIPEELMKEAIGYAMASKEYTSNRHDFHEGGLDAKKRKMLEGKMGEKIFKLFLIENKITFKEDQTDFTLPDTYDFILPSGLLIDVKTRTKDYHIRTLEMKEQFESKPKDVYVSVRLFPEEEQGFIVGWATKEDIIKINRIENHGYLDNYVLYDKELRPIDELIKLINNSPCMF
;
A
#
# COMPACT_ATOMS: atom_id res chain seq x y z
N MET A 1 8.83 10.20 18.78
CA MET A 1 7.49 9.82 19.31
C MET A 1 7.10 8.45 18.72
N PRO A 2 6.39 7.59 19.46
CA PRO A 2 5.90 6.35 18.90
C PRO A 2 4.96 6.64 17.72
N PRO A 3 4.86 5.74 16.72
CA PRO A 3 3.98 5.94 15.59
C PRO A 3 2.52 5.96 16.05
N LYS A 4 1.69 6.75 15.36
CA LYS A 4 0.26 6.81 15.63
C LYS A 4 -0.42 5.53 15.15
N ILE A 5 -1.16 4.87 16.04
CA ILE A 5 -1.97 3.69 15.72
C ILE A 5 -3.34 4.14 15.20
N TYR A 6 -3.75 3.57 14.07
CA TYR A 6 -5.09 3.72 13.48
C TYR A 6 -5.86 2.42 13.65
N ARG A 7 -7.04 2.50 14.24
CA ARG A 7 -7.99 1.38 14.33
C ARG A 7 -8.98 1.49 13.19
N ILE A 8 -9.20 0.39 12.47
CA ILE A 8 -10.09 0.37 11.32
C ILE A 8 -11.53 0.29 11.84
N PRO A 9 -12.41 1.26 11.52
CA PRO A 9 -13.82 1.18 11.88
C PRO A 9 -14.52 0.03 11.17
N GLU A 10 -15.60 -0.47 11.78
CA GLU A 10 -16.39 -1.60 11.27
C GLU A 10 -16.85 -1.41 9.81
N GLU A 11 -17.23 -0.19 9.44
CA GLU A 11 -17.66 0.13 8.06
C GLU A 11 -16.54 -0.09 7.05
N LEU A 12 -15.30 0.38 7.37
CA LEU A 12 -14.15 0.20 6.51
C LEU A 12 -13.66 -1.25 6.49
N MET A 13 -13.85 -2.00 7.60
CA MET A 13 -13.60 -3.44 7.61
C MET A 13 -14.56 -4.18 6.68
N LYS A 14 -15.85 -3.83 6.69
CA LYS A 14 -16.84 -4.41 5.76
C LYS A 14 -16.48 -4.14 4.30
N GLU A 15 -16.01 -2.93 3.97
CA GLU A 15 -15.51 -2.61 2.61
C GLU A 15 -14.32 -3.52 2.23
N ALA A 16 -13.33 -3.65 3.10
CA ALA A 16 -12.14 -4.48 2.85
C ALA A 16 -12.50 -5.96 2.65
N ILE A 17 -13.36 -6.51 3.51
CA ILE A 17 -13.86 -7.89 3.41
C ILE A 17 -14.65 -8.10 2.13
N GLY A 18 -15.56 -7.18 1.80
CA GLY A 18 -16.36 -7.23 0.57
C GLY A 18 -15.49 -7.28 -0.68
N TYR A 19 -14.45 -6.45 -0.76
CA TYR A 19 -13.50 -6.46 -1.86
C TYR A 19 -12.73 -7.78 -1.94
N ALA A 20 -12.20 -8.28 -0.82
CA ALA A 20 -11.45 -9.53 -0.78
C ALA A 20 -12.31 -10.74 -1.19
N MET A 21 -13.59 -10.74 -0.84
CA MET A 21 -14.54 -11.79 -1.24
C MET A 21 -14.88 -11.73 -2.73
N ALA A 22 -15.11 -10.53 -3.27
CA ALA A 22 -15.45 -10.32 -4.68
C ALA A 22 -14.28 -10.65 -5.62
N SER A 23 -13.04 -10.35 -5.21
CA SER A 23 -11.83 -10.61 -6.02
C SER A 23 -11.35 -12.07 -6.02
N LYS A 24 -12.05 -12.97 -5.33
CA LYS A 24 -11.67 -14.38 -5.13
C LYS A 24 -11.33 -15.12 -6.43
N GLU A 25 -12.17 -14.98 -7.46
CA GLU A 25 -12.02 -15.70 -8.73
C GLU A 25 -10.86 -15.16 -9.56
N TYR A 26 -10.67 -13.84 -9.54
CA TYR A 26 -9.60 -13.18 -10.28
C TYR A 26 -8.21 -13.50 -9.71
N THR A 27 -8.06 -13.46 -8.39
CA THR A 27 -6.77 -13.74 -7.72
C THR A 27 -6.31 -15.18 -7.87
N SER A 28 -7.22 -16.13 -8.09
CA SER A 28 -6.85 -17.54 -8.28
C SER A 28 -6.02 -17.80 -9.54
N ASN A 29 -6.11 -16.89 -10.53
CA ASN A 29 -5.43 -17.02 -11.82
C ASN A 29 -4.13 -16.20 -11.92
N ARG A 30 -3.74 -15.44 -10.89
CA ARG A 30 -2.49 -14.65 -10.89
C ARG A 30 -1.30 -15.51 -10.46
N HIS A 31 -0.21 -15.43 -11.23
CA HIS A 31 1.03 -16.19 -11.00
C HIS A 31 1.87 -15.69 -9.80
N ASP A 32 1.59 -14.50 -9.28
CA ASP A 32 2.32 -13.87 -8.17
C ASP A 32 1.94 -14.42 -6.77
N PHE A 33 0.99 -15.36 -6.69
CA PHE A 33 0.54 -15.99 -5.45
C PHE A 33 0.90 -17.49 -5.39
N HIS A 34 2.17 -17.81 -5.54
CA HIS A 34 2.61 -19.20 -5.61
C HIS A 34 2.59 -19.96 -4.27
N GLU A 35 2.54 -19.27 -3.13
CA GLU A 35 2.52 -19.89 -1.82
C GLU A 35 1.14 -19.79 -1.16
N GLY A 36 0.57 -20.94 -0.85
CA GLY A 36 -0.67 -21.08 -0.09
C GLY A 36 -1.91 -21.34 -0.93
N GLY A 37 -2.88 -22.00 -0.32
CA GLY A 37 -4.18 -22.28 -0.93
C GLY A 37 -5.04 -21.01 -1.09
N LEU A 38 -6.27 -21.20 -1.59
CA LEU A 38 -7.22 -20.11 -1.84
C LEU A 38 -7.45 -19.20 -0.62
N ASP A 39 -7.43 -19.76 0.59
CA ASP A 39 -7.63 -18.99 1.82
C ASP A 39 -6.44 -18.07 2.16
N ALA A 40 -5.21 -18.51 1.85
CA ALA A 40 -4.03 -17.67 2.02
C ALA A 40 -4.02 -16.48 1.04
N LYS A 41 -4.48 -16.68 -0.19
CA LYS A 41 -4.63 -15.62 -1.20
C LYS A 41 -5.66 -14.58 -0.76
N LYS A 42 -6.82 -15.03 -0.27
CA LYS A 42 -7.85 -14.13 0.28
C LYS A 42 -7.32 -13.34 1.47
N ARG A 43 -6.60 -14.00 2.36
CA ARG A 43 -6.00 -13.35 3.53
C ARG A 43 -5.03 -12.25 3.11
N LYS A 44 -4.12 -12.52 2.18
CA LYS A 44 -3.18 -11.50 1.66
C LYS A 44 -3.92 -10.33 1.01
N MET A 45 -4.99 -10.60 0.25
CA MET A 45 -5.82 -9.57 -0.35
C MET A 45 -6.51 -8.71 0.73
N LEU A 46 -7.10 -9.34 1.74
CA LEU A 46 -7.73 -8.65 2.85
C LEU A 46 -6.72 -7.79 3.62
N GLU A 47 -5.56 -8.36 3.97
CA GLU A 47 -4.48 -7.63 4.65
C GLU A 47 -4.01 -6.41 3.85
N GLY A 48 -3.90 -6.52 2.52
CA GLY A 48 -3.61 -5.40 1.63
C GLY A 48 -4.68 -4.30 1.73
N LYS A 49 -5.95 -4.67 1.59
CA LYS A 49 -7.07 -3.72 1.70
C LYS A 49 -7.19 -3.10 3.10
N MET A 50 -6.92 -3.82 4.16
CA MET A 50 -6.85 -3.27 5.51
C MET A 50 -5.74 -2.20 5.62
N GLY A 51 -4.57 -2.44 5.04
CA GLY A 51 -3.48 -1.45 5.01
C GLY A 51 -3.87 -0.17 4.26
N GLU A 52 -4.57 -0.30 3.13
CA GLU A 52 -5.14 0.85 2.42
C GLU A 52 -6.12 1.63 3.31
N LYS A 53 -6.96 0.95 4.13
CA LYS A 53 -7.88 1.63 5.07
C LYS A 53 -7.13 2.38 6.18
N ILE A 54 -5.98 1.88 6.65
CA ILE A 54 -5.10 2.61 7.57
C ILE A 54 -4.63 3.94 6.94
N PHE A 55 -4.16 3.89 5.69
CA PHE A 55 -3.74 5.11 5.00
C PHE A 55 -4.91 6.04 4.69
N LYS A 56 -6.08 5.51 4.33
CA LYS A 56 -7.33 6.29 4.17
C LYS A 56 -7.67 7.08 5.44
N LEU A 57 -7.58 6.45 6.61
CA LEU A 57 -7.81 7.13 7.89
C LEU A 57 -6.83 8.29 8.12
N PHE A 58 -5.56 8.09 7.78
CA PHE A 58 -4.56 9.18 7.82
C PHE A 58 -4.95 10.35 6.90
N LEU A 59 -5.37 10.08 5.67
CA LEU A 59 -5.80 11.13 4.73
C LEU A 59 -7.03 11.90 5.27
N ILE A 60 -8.04 11.18 5.77
CA ILE A 60 -9.26 11.78 6.35
C ILE A 60 -8.92 12.67 7.55
N GLU A 61 -8.10 12.16 8.48
CA GLU A 61 -7.71 12.92 9.66
C GLU A 61 -6.98 14.23 9.33
N ASN A 62 -6.12 14.19 8.31
CA ASN A 62 -5.39 15.37 7.86
C ASN A 62 -6.18 16.24 6.86
N LYS A 63 -7.47 15.91 6.65
CA LYS A 63 -8.37 16.64 5.73
C LYS A 63 -7.84 16.72 4.30
N ILE A 64 -7.10 15.70 3.88
CA ILE A 64 -6.57 15.58 2.53
C ILE A 64 -7.65 14.97 1.64
N THR A 65 -8.01 15.68 0.57
CA THR A 65 -8.92 15.16 -0.45
C THR A 65 -8.22 14.07 -1.28
N PHE A 66 -8.93 13.02 -1.62
CA PHE A 66 -8.41 11.91 -2.44
C PHE A 66 -9.52 11.22 -3.21
N LYS A 67 -9.14 10.47 -4.23
CA LYS A 67 -9.97 9.42 -4.83
C LYS A 67 -9.31 8.08 -4.57
N GLU A 68 -10.09 7.11 -4.10
CA GLU A 68 -9.70 5.71 -3.95
C GLU A 68 -9.91 5.00 -5.29
N ASP A 69 -9.02 4.09 -5.68
CA ASP A 69 -9.26 3.27 -6.86
C ASP A 69 -10.47 2.37 -6.61
N GLN A 70 -11.46 2.50 -7.47
CA GLN A 70 -12.68 1.69 -7.49
C GLN A 70 -12.73 0.83 -8.75
N THR A 71 -11.57 0.61 -9.38
CA THR A 71 -11.48 -0.23 -10.58
C THR A 71 -12.02 -1.61 -10.24
N ASP A 72 -12.83 -2.16 -11.14
CA ASP A 72 -13.36 -3.51 -11.02
C ASP A 72 -12.19 -4.48 -10.75
N PHE A 73 -12.34 -5.33 -9.73
CA PHE A 73 -11.36 -6.35 -9.33
C PHE A 73 -10.92 -7.30 -10.47
N THR A 74 -11.56 -7.23 -11.62
CA THR A 74 -11.19 -7.94 -12.86
C THR A 74 -10.04 -7.27 -13.60
N LEU A 75 -9.71 -6.00 -13.29
CA LEU A 75 -8.64 -5.23 -13.89
C LEU A 75 -7.50 -5.01 -12.88
N PRO A 76 -6.23 -4.99 -13.31
CA PRO A 76 -5.13 -4.66 -12.42
C PRO A 76 -5.25 -3.20 -11.95
N ASP A 77 -5.15 -3.00 -10.64
CA ASP A 77 -5.15 -1.68 -10.02
C ASP A 77 -4.02 -0.82 -10.61
N THR A 78 -4.36 0.41 -10.96
CA THR A 78 -3.38 1.37 -11.47
C THR A 78 -2.76 2.22 -10.36
N TYR A 79 -3.45 2.37 -9.23
CA TYR A 79 -3.03 3.06 -8.01
C TYR A 79 -3.99 2.66 -6.88
N ASP A 80 -3.64 2.89 -5.62
CA ASP A 80 -4.59 2.75 -4.51
C ASP A 80 -5.31 4.07 -4.25
N PHE A 81 -4.57 5.18 -4.33
CA PHE A 81 -5.13 6.53 -4.17
C PHE A 81 -4.56 7.50 -5.21
N ILE A 82 -5.40 8.46 -5.62
CA ILE A 82 -4.96 9.62 -6.38
C ILE A 82 -5.36 10.89 -5.64
N LEU A 83 -4.42 11.82 -5.51
CA LEU A 83 -4.64 13.11 -4.89
C LEU A 83 -5.03 14.18 -5.92
N PRO A 84 -5.62 15.33 -5.50
CA PRO A 84 -5.98 16.43 -6.42
C PRO A 84 -4.83 17.01 -7.23
N SER A 85 -3.60 16.85 -6.74
CA SER A 85 -2.36 17.19 -7.46
C SER A 85 -2.01 16.20 -8.59
N GLY A 86 -2.77 15.12 -8.76
CA GLY A 86 -2.46 14.04 -9.68
C GLY A 86 -1.46 13.01 -9.14
N LEU A 87 -0.96 13.16 -7.90
CA LEU A 87 -0.05 12.18 -7.29
C LEU A 87 -0.72 10.83 -7.14
N LEU A 88 -0.09 9.81 -7.71
CA LEU A 88 -0.49 8.40 -7.60
C LEU A 88 0.21 7.77 -6.40
N ILE A 89 -0.58 7.15 -5.53
CA ILE A 89 -0.09 6.52 -4.29
C ILE A 89 -0.39 5.03 -4.31
N ASP A 90 0.60 4.26 -3.90
CA ASP A 90 0.53 2.82 -3.69
C ASP A 90 0.84 2.48 -2.21
N VAL A 91 0.05 1.62 -1.59
CA VAL A 91 0.18 1.24 -0.18
C VAL A 91 0.72 -0.17 -0.06
N LYS A 92 1.87 -0.31 0.57
CA LYS A 92 2.52 -1.60 0.82
C LYS A 92 2.29 -2.03 2.27
N THR A 93 1.60 -3.14 2.46
CA THR A 93 1.19 -3.64 3.78
C THR A 93 2.07 -4.79 4.24
N ARG A 94 2.46 -4.76 5.51
CA ARG A 94 3.24 -5.81 6.18
C ARG A 94 2.57 -6.21 7.49
N THR A 95 2.59 -7.50 7.80
CA THR A 95 1.95 -8.06 9.00
C THR A 95 2.94 -8.72 9.96
N LYS A 96 4.19 -8.99 9.54
CA LYS A 96 5.18 -9.70 10.36
C LYS A 96 6.20 -8.77 10.99
N ASP A 97 6.54 -9.00 12.26
CA ASP A 97 7.45 -8.13 13.04
C ASP A 97 8.87 -8.07 12.47
N TYR A 98 9.32 -9.17 11.89
CA TYR A 98 10.64 -9.27 11.28
C TYR A 98 10.71 -8.68 9.86
N HIS A 99 9.59 -8.24 9.28
CA HIS A 99 9.60 -7.55 8.00
C HIS A 99 9.95 -6.08 8.19
N ILE A 100 11.22 -5.75 8.03
CA ILE A 100 11.79 -4.40 8.19
C ILE A 100 12.06 -3.71 6.85
N ARG A 101 11.40 -4.19 5.79
CA ARG A 101 11.58 -3.69 4.42
C ARG A 101 10.28 -3.65 3.65
N THR A 102 10.22 -2.74 2.71
CA THR A 102 9.13 -2.59 1.74
C THR A 102 9.61 -3.10 0.39
N LEU A 103 8.80 -3.90 -0.28
CA LEU A 103 9.09 -4.53 -1.56
C LEU A 103 8.16 -3.97 -2.63
N GLU A 104 8.73 -3.64 -3.78
CA GLU A 104 7.99 -3.32 -4.99
C GLU A 104 8.49 -4.18 -6.14
N MET A 105 7.61 -4.93 -6.78
CA MET A 105 7.98 -5.77 -7.94
C MET A 105 8.63 -4.93 -9.02
N LYS A 106 9.85 -5.32 -9.44
CA LYS A 106 10.63 -4.59 -10.44
C LYS A 106 9.85 -4.38 -11.74
N GLU A 107 9.23 -5.44 -12.26
CA GLU A 107 8.45 -5.38 -13.49
C GLU A 107 7.26 -4.41 -13.39
N GLN A 108 6.55 -4.42 -12.26
CA GLN A 108 5.44 -3.51 -12.01
C GLN A 108 5.91 -2.06 -11.88
N PHE A 109 7.01 -1.84 -11.17
CA PHE A 109 7.61 -0.52 -11.01
C PHE A 109 8.08 0.06 -12.35
N GLU A 110 8.74 -0.73 -13.19
CA GLU A 110 9.24 -0.28 -14.48
C GLU A 110 8.12 -0.02 -15.50
N SER A 111 7.03 -0.80 -15.46
CA SER A 111 5.91 -0.64 -16.39
C SER A 111 4.90 0.42 -15.95
N LYS A 112 4.62 0.53 -14.65
CA LYS A 112 3.58 1.42 -14.09
C LYS A 112 4.02 2.01 -12.75
N PRO A 113 5.08 2.85 -12.70
CA PRO A 113 5.53 3.44 -11.45
C PRO A 113 4.46 4.36 -10.85
N LYS A 114 4.39 4.37 -9.52
CA LYS A 114 3.60 5.36 -8.77
C LYS A 114 4.51 6.49 -8.31
N ASP A 115 3.93 7.63 -7.95
CA ASP A 115 4.70 8.76 -7.47
C ASP A 115 5.16 8.57 -6.03
N VAL A 116 4.33 7.93 -5.22
CA VAL A 116 4.54 7.70 -3.79
C VAL A 116 4.20 6.26 -3.40
N TYR A 117 5.07 5.66 -2.59
CA TYR A 117 4.90 4.35 -1.98
C TYR A 117 4.83 4.51 -0.46
N VAL A 118 3.71 4.13 0.14
CA VAL A 118 3.48 4.22 1.59
C VAL A 118 3.59 2.84 2.22
N SER A 119 4.41 2.72 3.26
CA SER A 119 4.58 1.47 4.00
C SER A 119 3.73 1.46 5.25
N VAL A 120 2.87 0.46 5.38
CA VAL A 120 1.97 0.26 6.51
C VAL A 120 2.33 -1.02 7.26
N ARG A 121 2.42 -0.91 8.58
CA ARG A 121 2.45 -2.04 9.49
C ARG A 121 1.04 -2.33 9.97
N LEU A 122 0.55 -3.52 9.68
CA LEU A 122 -0.79 -3.97 10.04
C LEU A 122 -0.72 -5.04 11.13
N PHE A 123 -1.63 -4.97 12.10
CA PHE A 123 -1.96 -5.99 13.08
C PHE A 123 -3.37 -6.51 12.76
N PRO A 124 -3.48 -7.56 11.92
CA PRO A 124 -4.77 -7.97 11.34
C PRO A 124 -5.79 -8.39 12.40
N GLU A 125 -5.35 -9.12 13.43
CA GLU A 125 -6.22 -9.65 14.49
C GLU A 125 -6.81 -8.53 15.38
N GLU A 126 -6.10 -7.42 15.51
CA GLU A 126 -6.54 -6.24 16.26
C GLU A 126 -7.23 -5.20 15.37
N GLU A 127 -7.34 -5.45 14.07
CA GLU A 127 -7.90 -4.53 13.06
C GLU A 127 -7.29 -3.12 13.15
N GLN A 128 -5.98 -3.04 13.36
CA GLN A 128 -5.27 -1.79 13.53
C GLN A 128 -3.88 -1.80 12.90
N GLY A 129 -3.27 -0.63 12.77
CA GLY A 129 -1.94 -0.51 12.24
C GLY A 129 -1.40 0.91 12.32
N PHE A 130 -0.20 1.10 11.77
CA PHE A 130 0.43 2.41 11.68
C PHE A 130 1.20 2.55 10.38
N ILE A 131 1.44 3.80 9.98
CA ILE A 131 2.28 4.10 8.83
C ILE A 131 3.73 4.15 9.29
N VAL A 132 4.56 3.30 8.69
CA VAL A 132 6.00 3.22 8.97
C VAL A 132 6.72 4.42 8.37
N GLY A 133 6.35 4.77 7.14
CA GLY A 133 6.93 5.86 6.38
C GLY A 133 6.54 5.76 4.91
N TRP A 134 7.19 6.55 4.08
CA TRP A 134 6.91 6.62 2.65
C TRP A 134 8.18 6.91 1.85
N ALA A 135 8.13 6.66 0.54
CA ALA A 135 9.19 6.98 -0.41
C ALA A 135 8.59 7.44 -1.74
N THR A 136 9.36 8.23 -2.49
CA THR A 136 9.02 8.54 -3.88
C THR A 136 9.60 7.49 -4.83
N LYS A 137 9.14 7.48 -6.08
CA LYS A 137 9.77 6.69 -7.15
C LYS A 137 11.24 7.07 -7.35
N GLU A 138 11.59 8.35 -7.18
CA GLU A 138 12.96 8.83 -7.27
C GLU A 138 13.85 8.27 -6.16
N ASP A 139 13.32 8.12 -4.94
CA ASP A 139 14.05 7.48 -3.84
C ASP A 139 14.35 6.01 -4.17
N ILE A 140 13.39 5.28 -4.74
CA ILE A 140 13.56 3.88 -5.17
C ILE A 140 14.66 3.78 -6.26
N ILE A 141 14.56 4.65 -7.27
CA ILE A 141 15.55 4.69 -8.37
C ILE A 141 16.94 5.03 -7.84
N LYS A 142 17.06 5.98 -6.92
CA LYS A 142 18.32 6.40 -6.32
C LYS A 142 18.98 5.30 -5.50
N ILE A 143 18.19 4.59 -4.69
CA ILE A 143 18.68 3.47 -3.87
C ILE A 143 19.02 2.28 -4.75
N ASN A 144 18.23 2.01 -5.77
CA ASN A 144 18.45 0.99 -6.81
C ASN A 144 18.87 -0.38 -6.24
N ARG A 145 18.31 -0.78 -5.10
CA ARG A 145 18.55 -2.08 -4.47
C ARG A 145 17.53 -3.09 -4.98
N ILE A 146 18.03 -4.10 -5.70
CA ILE A 146 17.21 -5.19 -6.23
C ILE A 146 17.56 -6.46 -5.47
N GLU A 147 16.55 -7.15 -4.94
CA GLU A 147 16.67 -8.45 -4.28
C GLU A 147 15.67 -9.44 -4.86
N ASN A 148 16.12 -10.68 -5.05
CA ASN A 148 15.27 -11.81 -5.46
C ASN A 148 15.12 -12.77 -4.27
N HIS A 149 13.89 -12.98 -3.85
CA HIS A 149 13.53 -13.86 -2.73
C HIS A 149 12.85 -15.15 -3.19
N GLY A 150 13.32 -15.70 -4.30
CA GLY A 150 12.92 -17.03 -4.80
C GLY A 150 12.15 -17.02 -6.11
N TYR A 151 11.41 -15.95 -6.46
CA TYR A 151 10.58 -15.93 -7.67
C TYR A 151 10.69 -14.65 -8.50
N LEU A 152 10.72 -13.49 -7.86
CA LEU A 152 10.63 -12.20 -8.53
C LEU A 152 11.71 -11.24 -8.00
N ASP A 153 12.23 -10.42 -8.91
CA ASP A 153 13.07 -9.29 -8.56
C ASP A 153 12.21 -8.17 -7.99
N ASN A 154 12.64 -7.64 -6.85
CA ASN A 154 11.96 -6.53 -6.19
C ASN A 154 12.94 -5.40 -5.93
N TYR A 155 12.48 -4.16 -6.10
CA TYR A 155 13.10 -3.01 -5.45
C TYR A 155 12.83 -3.08 -3.96
N VAL A 156 13.86 -2.83 -3.15
CA VAL A 156 13.81 -2.99 -1.70
C VAL A 156 14.20 -1.71 -1.00
N LEU A 157 13.33 -1.26 -0.09
CA LEU A 157 13.55 -0.15 0.83
C LEU A 157 13.49 -0.65 2.26
N TYR A 158 14.52 -0.40 3.04
CA TYR A 158 14.47 -0.65 4.49
C TYR A 158 13.76 0.49 5.22
N ASP A 159 13.19 0.21 6.38
CA ASP A 159 12.41 1.17 7.18
C ASP A 159 13.18 2.45 7.48
N LYS A 160 14.50 2.34 7.74
CA LYS A 160 15.39 3.48 8.00
C LYS A 160 15.60 4.39 6.78
N GLU A 161 15.22 3.94 5.58
CA GLU A 161 15.33 4.67 4.31
C GLU A 161 14.03 5.37 3.94
N LEU A 162 12.94 5.07 4.66
CA LEU A 162 11.65 5.71 4.46
C LEU A 162 11.63 7.10 5.10
N ARG A 163 10.92 8.00 4.44
CA ARG A 163 10.67 9.35 4.97
C ARG A 163 9.59 9.33 6.04
N PRO A 164 9.67 10.20 7.06
CA PRO A 164 8.62 10.35 8.06
C PRO A 164 7.30 10.80 7.42
N ILE A 165 6.17 10.29 7.95
CA ILE A 165 4.84 10.57 7.35
C ILE A 165 4.47 12.05 7.37
N ASP A 166 4.97 12.84 8.32
CA ASP A 166 4.71 14.29 8.39
C ASP A 166 5.29 15.05 7.17
N GLU A 167 6.33 14.52 6.55
CA GLU A 167 6.89 15.09 5.33
C GLU A 167 5.98 14.87 4.11
N LEU A 168 5.18 13.80 4.10
CA LEU A 168 4.20 13.57 3.05
C LEU A 168 3.11 14.66 3.05
N ILE A 169 2.67 15.08 4.23
CA ILE A 169 1.70 16.20 4.36
C ILE A 169 2.27 17.47 3.74
N LYS A 170 3.55 17.77 4.00
CA LYS A 170 4.23 18.93 3.41
C LYS A 170 4.31 18.84 1.89
N LEU A 171 4.64 17.65 1.37
CA LEU A 171 4.68 17.40 -0.08
C LEU A 171 3.30 17.66 -0.70
N ILE A 172 2.24 17.11 -0.11
CA ILE A 172 0.87 17.23 -0.61
C ILE A 172 0.43 18.71 -0.61
N ASN A 173 0.66 19.43 0.48
CA ASN A 173 0.26 20.83 0.62
C ASN A 173 1.02 21.77 -0.33
N ASN A 174 2.23 21.41 -0.72
CA ASN A 174 3.05 22.18 -1.66
C ASN A 174 2.82 21.81 -3.14
N SER A 175 2.05 20.76 -3.40
CA SER A 175 1.76 20.31 -4.76
C SER A 175 0.59 21.11 -5.34
N PRO A 176 0.69 21.67 -6.56
CA PRO A 176 -0.39 22.43 -7.18
C PRO A 176 -1.61 21.53 -7.39
N CYS A 177 -2.79 22.06 -7.08
CA CYS A 177 -4.06 21.38 -7.35
C CYS A 177 -4.31 21.37 -8.87
N MET A 178 -4.59 20.21 -9.46
CA MET A 178 -4.82 20.05 -10.91
C MET A 178 -6.32 19.97 -11.27
N PHE A 179 -7.24 19.98 -10.26
CA PHE A 179 -8.70 20.02 -10.47
C PHE A 179 -9.40 20.92 -9.48
#